data_3f966b4644672cba13cbfe0f63947ae3
#
_entry.id   3f966b4644672cba13cbfe0f63947ae3
#
_cell.length_a   1.000
_cell.length_b   1.000
_cell.length_c   1.000
_cell.angle_alpha   90.00
_cell.angle_beta   90.00
_cell.angle_gamma   90.00
#
_symmetry.space_group_name_H-M   'P 1'
#
loop_
_entity.id
_entity.type
_entity.pdbx_description
1 polymer ?
#
loop_
_entity_poly.entity_id
_entity_poly.type
_entity_poly.pdbx_seq_one_letter_code
_entity_poly.pdbx_strand_id
1 'polypeptide(L)'
;MAKLWAGRTAGATDKLADDFNSSISFDSRMYRQDITGSMAHAAMLGAKGIITQEEADTLIAGLEAVLNDIESGALAIDLECEDIHMFVEQVLTERIGDVGKKLHTARSRNDQVALDLRMYLRGETENIVSLIKSVVNALLKIAKDNKDAIMPGYTHLQRAQPITFAHHLFAYCMMLLRDIDRFGDMKKRMNVSPIGSCALAGTTYDTDRYFEAEKLGFDGVCMNSIDGVSDRDFCVEFVNCCAIMMMHLSRLSEEIILWTSWEFKFVELSDAFTTGSSIMPQKKNSDMAELIRGKTGRVYGDLIGILTVLKGLPLAYNKDMQEDKEGVFDAVDTVKMCLSVMAPMIETMKVNRENMLRAAQEGFINATDLADYLVKKGMPFRTAYKISGGIVSECIKRRRVLEDVPLEEYKNYSELFDSDVYEEISLQTCVAKRISLGGTSEASADAQIEFIEKELNK
;
A
#
# COMPACT_ATOMS: atom_id res chain seq x y z
N MET A 1 16.60 -29.31 -24.76
CA MET A 1 16.21 -30.28 -23.71
C MET A 1 14.92 -30.98 -24.10
N ALA A 2 14.67 -32.20 -23.65
CA ALA A 2 13.39 -32.88 -23.90
C ALA A 2 12.32 -32.20 -23.01
N LYS A 3 11.25 -31.68 -23.61
CA LYS A 3 10.16 -31.04 -22.88
C LYS A 3 9.34 -32.10 -22.14
N LEU A 4 9.07 -31.88 -20.85
CA LEU A 4 8.33 -32.80 -19.99
C LEU A 4 6.92 -33.09 -20.52
N TRP A 5 6.34 -32.18 -21.34
CA TRP A 5 5.02 -32.32 -21.97
C TRP A 5 5.05 -32.90 -23.40
N ALA A 6 6.20 -33.35 -23.92
CA ALA A 6 6.36 -33.90 -25.27
C ALA A 6 5.74 -35.31 -25.38
N GLY A 7 4.42 -35.41 -25.33
CA GLY A 7 3.71 -36.68 -25.53
C GLY A 7 3.34 -36.93 -27.00
N ARG A 8 2.47 -36.08 -27.55
CA ARG A 8 1.99 -36.21 -28.94
C ARG A 8 2.86 -35.51 -29.96
N THR A 9 3.59 -34.46 -29.57
CA THR A 9 4.44 -33.66 -30.44
C THR A 9 5.84 -34.26 -30.51
N ALA A 10 6.24 -34.75 -31.70
CA ALA A 10 7.54 -35.41 -31.93
C ALA A 10 8.60 -34.48 -32.53
N GLY A 11 8.27 -33.26 -32.86
CA GLY A 11 9.17 -32.29 -33.52
C GLY A 11 9.86 -31.35 -32.53
N ALA A 12 11.03 -30.80 -32.91
CA ALA A 12 11.64 -29.69 -32.20
C ALA A 12 10.73 -28.44 -32.34
N THR A 13 10.53 -27.71 -31.27
CA THR A 13 9.86 -26.42 -31.32
C THR A 13 10.78 -25.35 -31.89
N ASP A 14 10.22 -24.35 -32.55
CA ASP A 14 10.96 -23.19 -33.00
C ASP A 14 11.46 -22.38 -31.79
N LYS A 15 12.71 -21.93 -31.84
CA LYS A 15 13.32 -21.18 -30.74
C LYS A 15 12.54 -19.91 -30.40
N LEU A 16 12.05 -19.19 -31.40
CA LEU A 16 11.24 -18.00 -31.19
C LEU A 16 9.92 -18.31 -30.45
N ALA A 17 9.32 -19.47 -30.78
CA ALA A 17 8.12 -19.91 -30.08
C ALA A 17 8.42 -20.32 -28.63
N ASP A 18 9.58 -20.92 -28.37
CA ASP A 18 10.02 -21.25 -27.01
C ASP A 18 10.28 -19.99 -26.18
N ASP A 19 11.02 -19.03 -26.73
CA ASP A 19 11.31 -17.75 -26.08
C ASP A 19 10.02 -16.96 -25.79
N PHE A 20 9.06 -16.97 -26.73
CA PHE A 20 7.76 -16.31 -26.55
C PHE A 20 6.87 -16.98 -25.50
N ASN A 21 6.99 -18.29 -25.34
CA ASN A 21 6.19 -19.08 -24.39
C ASN A 21 6.77 -19.08 -22.97
N SER A 22 8.08 -18.81 -22.81
CA SER A 22 8.80 -18.90 -21.55
C SER A 22 8.35 -17.83 -20.55
N SER A 23 8.25 -18.21 -19.26
CA SER A 23 7.93 -17.31 -18.14
C SER A 23 9.02 -17.27 -17.06
N ILE A 24 10.09 -18.07 -17.21
CA ILE A 24 11.14 -18.21 -16.19
C ILE A 24 11.78 -16.87 -15.78
N SER A 25 11.85 -15.90 -16.71
CA SER A 25 12.45 -14.59 -16.47
C SER A 25 11.75 -13.79 -15.38
N PHE A 26 10.45 -14.02 -15.16
CA PHE A 26 9.66 -13.33 -14.14
C PHE A 26 9.07 -14.27 -13.09
N ASP A 27 8.71 -15.52 -13.43
CA ASP A 27 8.14 -16.46 -12.46
C ASP A 27 9.18 -17.12 -11.56
N SER A 28 10.47 -17.05 -11.92
CA SER A 28 11.57 -17.51 -11.07
C SER A 28 11.52 -16.99 -9.63
N ARG A 29 10.93 -15.83 -9.39
CA ARG A 29 10.74 -15.27 -8.03
C ARG A 29 9.84 -16.11 -7.12
N MET A 30 9.04 -17.02 -7.70
CA MET A 30 8.15 -17.92 -6.96
C MET A 30 8.80 -19.27 -6.59
N TYR A 31 10.11 -19.45 -6.80
CA TYR A 31 10.80 -20.72 -6.52
C TYR A 31 10.52 -21.26 -5.12
N ARG A 32 10.45 -20.39 -4.11
CA ARG A 32 10.18 -20.78 -2.73
C ARG A 32 8.76 -21.33 -2.57
N GLN A 33 7.79 -20.71 -3.22
CA GLN A 33 6.38 -21.12 -3.18
C GLN A 33 6.21 -22.45 -3.89
N ASP A 34 6.76 -22.60 -5.07
CA ASP A 34 6.72 -23.84 -5.84
C ASP A 34 7.32 -25.03 -5.07
N ILE A 35 8.51 -24.83 -4.48
CA ILE A 35 9.17 -25.88 -3.71
C ILE A 35 8.38 -26.21 -2.44
N THR A 36 7.88 -25.22 -1.72
CA THR A 36 7.08 -25.42 -0.50
C THR A 36 5.76 -26.12 -0.81
N GLY A 37 5.07 -25.70 -1.88
CA GLY A 37 3.87 -26.36 -2.36
C GLY A 37 4.13 -27.81 -2.77
N SER A 38 5.23 -28.05 -3.47
CA SER A 38 5.66 -29.38 -3.91
C SER A 38 6.01 -30.31 -2.73
N MET A 39 6.63 -29.79 -1.65
CA MET A 39 6.87 -30.57 -0.43
C MET A 39 5.59 -30.97 0.28
N ALA A 40 4.61 -30.07 0.35
CA ALA A 40 3.30 -30.38 0.92
C ALA A 40 2.55 -31.44 0.10
N HIS A 41 2.63 -31.34 -1.23
CA HIS A 41 2.05 -32.31 -2.14
C HIS A 41 2.70 -33.70 -2.01
N ALA A 42 4.04 -33.78 -1.99
CA ALA A 42 4.75 -35.04 -1.74
C ALA A 42 4.34 -35.70 -0.43
N ALA A 43 4.23 -34.90 0.65
CA ALA A 43 3.79 -35.37 1.95
C ALA A 43 2.35 -35.95 1.90
N MET A 44 1.45 -35.30 1.19
CA MET A 44 0.07 -35.78 0.99
C MET A 44 0.05 -37.10 0.21
N LEU A 45 0.82 -37.18 -0.89
CA LEU A 45 0.92 -38.42 -1.70
C LEU A 45 1.39 -39.61 -0.85
N GLY A 46 2.38 -39.41 0.02
CA GLY A 46 2.84 -40.42 0.97
C GLY A 46 1.78 -40.79 2.00
N ALA A 47 1.18 -39.81 2.66
CA ALA A 47 0.15 -40.01 3.68
C ALA A 47 -1.09 -40.76 3.14
N LYS A 48 -1.41 -40.55 1.87
CA LYS A 48 -2.51 -41.25 1.18
C LYS A 48 -2.09 -42.60 0.57
N GLY A 49 -0.82 -42.97 0.65
CA GLY A 49 -0.32 -44.23 0.08
C GLY A 49 -0.32 -44.24 -1.44
N ILE A 50 -0.41 -43.11 -2.11
CA ILE A 50 -0.33 -42.98 -3.57
C ILE A 50 1.11 -43.26 -4.03
N ILE A 51 2.09 -42.81 -3.23
CA ILE A 51 3.48 -43.23 -3.28
C ILE A 51 3.89 -43.80 -1.91
N THR A 52 5.04 -44.47 -1.80
CA THR A 52 5.49 -44.96 -0.49
C THR A 52 5.96 -43.79 0.37
N GLN A 53 5.97 -43.97 1.70
CA GLN A 53 6.45 -42.94 2.62
C GLN A 53 7.94 -42.66 2.37
N GLU A 54 8.75 -43.66 2.05
CA GLU A 54 10.17 -43.53 1.73
C GLU A 54 10.38 -42.64 0.47
N GLU A 55 9.52 -42.81 -0.56
CA GLU A 55 9.55 -41.97 -1.75
C GLU A 55 9.14 -40.54 -1.43
N ALA A 56 8.12 -40.34 -0.58
CA ALA A 56 7.70 -39.00 -0.14
C ALA A 56 8.82 -38.30 0.64
N ASP A 57 9.46 -39.00 1.57
CA ASP A 57 10.59 -38.45 2.35
C ASP A 57 11.79 -38.11 1.46
N THR A 58 12.06 -38.93 0.43
CA THR A 58 13.10 -38.67 -0.58
C THR A 58 12.80 -37.43 -1.41
N LEU A 59 11.54 -37.25 -1.84
CA LEU A 59 11.08 -36.06 -2.57
C LEU A 59 11.24 -34.80 -1.72
N ILE A 60 10.78 -34.85 -0.48
CA ILE A 60 10.87 -33.70 0.46
C ILE A 60 12.32 -33.30 0.72
N ALA A 61 13.17 -34.27 1.06
CA ALA A 61 14.60 -34.01 1.29
C ALA A 61 15.31 -33.46 0.04
N GLY A 62 14.97 -33.97 -1.15
CA GLY A 62 15.48 -33.47 -2.41
C GLY A 62 15.04 -32.03 -2.69
N LEU A 63 13.78 -31.70 -2.44
CA LEU A 63 13.22 -30.35 -2.59
C LEU A 63 13.84 -29.35 -1.60
N GLU A 64 14.02 -29.76 -0.33
CA GLU A 64 14.71 -28.94 0.68
C GLU A 64 16.16 -28.63 0.27
N ALA A 65 16.88 -29.62 -0.27
CA ALA A 65 18.23 -29.40 -0.79
C ALA A 65 18.25 -28.44 -1.98
N VAL A 66 17.27 -28.52 -2.91
CA VAL A 66 17.14 -27.58 -4.02
C VAL A 66 16.88 -26.15 -3.50
N LEU A 67 15.98 -25.99 -2.54
CA LEU A 67 15.68 -24.71 -1.92
C LEU A 67 16.93 -24.08 -1.28
N ASN A 68 17.62 -24.83 -0.44
CA ASN A 68 18.83 -24.38 0.24
C ASN A 68 19.94 -23.97 -0.73
N ASP A 69 20.10 -24.71 -1.83
CA ASP A 69 21.12 -24.40 -2.83
C ASP A 69 20.77 -23.12 -3.63
N ILE A 70 19.51 -22.89 -3.94
CA ILE A 70 19.08 -21.64 -4.57
C ILE A 70 19.31 -20.46 -3.62
N GLU A 71 18.92 -20.60 -2.35
CA GLU A 71 19.05 -19.52 -1.34
C GLU A 71 20.51 -19.20 -0.98
N SER A 72 21.37 -20.19 -0.98
CA SER A 72 22.82 -20.00 -0.74
C SER A 72 23.56 -19.52 -1.99
N GLY A 73 22.92 -19.52 -3.18
CA GLY A 73 23.55 -19.22 -4.46
C GLY A 73 24.42 -20.35 -5.01
N ALA A 74 24.36 -21.55 -4.42
CA ALA A 74 25.07 -22.74 -4.92
C ALA A 74 24.42 -23.30 -6.21
N LEU A 75 23.12 -23.04 -6.40
CA LEU A 75 22.37 -23.39 -7.60
C LEU A 75 21.76 -22.11 -8.21
N ALA A 76 22.23 -21.74 -9.40
CA ALA A 76 21.60 -20.68 -10.18
C ALA A 76 20.40 -21.23 -10.94
N ILE A 77 19.33 -20.43 -11.02
CA ILE A 77 18.15 -20.77 -11.83
C ILE A 77 18.53 -20.67 -13.31
N ASP A 78 18.29 -21.74 -14.06
CA ASP A 78 18.57 -21.79 -15.51
C ASP A 78 17.44 -21.11 -16.28
N LEU A 79 17.73 -19.95 -16.85
CA LEU A 79 16.79 -19.14 -17.64
C LEU A 79 16.45 -19.74 -19.02
N GLU A 80 17.06 -20.85 -19.41
CA GLU A 80 16.71 -21.60 -20.64
C GLU A 80 15.52 -22.57 -20.38
N CYS A 81 15.06 -22.73 -19.12
CA CYS A 81 13.85 -23.47 -18.80
C CYS A 81 12.59 -22.66 -19.18
N GLU A 82 11.48 -23.37 -19.44
CA GLU A 82 10.20 -22.74 -19.77
C GLU A 82 9.63 -21.93 -18.59
N ASP A 83 9.61 -22.51 -17.40
CA ASP A 83 9.10 -21.92 -16.16
C ASP A 83 9.87 -22.44 -14.93
N ILE A 84 9.65 -21.81 -13.79
CA ILE A 84 10.29 -22.19 -12.51
C ILE A 84 9.93 -23.61 -12.09
N HIS A 85 8.70 -24.04 -12.36
CA HIS A 85 8.22 -25.37 -11.99
C HIS A 85 8.96 -26.46 -12.75
N MET A 86 9.20 -26.27 -14.05
CA MET A 86 9.98 -27.19 -14.87
C MET A 86 11.43 -27.25 -14.38
N PHE A 87 12.02 -26.10 -14.05
CA PHE A 87 13.37 -26.02 -13.50
C PHE A 87 13.49 -26.84 -12.22
N VAL A 88 12.60 -26.65 -11.25
CA VAL A 88 12.61 -27.37 -9.97
C VAL A 88 12.43 -28.88 -10.18
N GLU A 89 11.45 -29.30 -10.99
CA GLU A 89 11.17 -30.70 -11.27
C GLU A 89 12.35 -31.40 -11.99
N GLN A 90 13.00 -30.69 -12.91
CA GLN A 90 14.18 -31.20 -13.62
C GLN A 90 15.36 -31.39 -12.67
N VAL A 91 15.74 -30.36 -11.90
CA VAL A 91 16.85 -30.44 -10.94
C VAL A 91 16.60 -31.51 -9.91
N LEU A 92 15.37 -31.61 -9.39
CA LEU A 92 14.99 -32.69 -8.46
C LEU A 92 15.19 -34.07 -9.10
N THR A 93 14.69 -34.27 -10.32
CA THR A 93 14.80 -35.57 -11.02
C THR A 93 16.26 -35.94 -11.31
N GLU A 94 17.09 -34.98 -11.67
CA GLU A 94 18.53 -35.19 -11.85
C GLU A 94 19.23 -35.66 -10.57
N ARG A 95 18.79 -35.16 -9.41
CA ARG A 95 19.38 -35.50 -8.12
C ARG A 95 18.93 -36.84 -7.52
N ILE A 96 17.65 -37.14 -7.65
CA ILE A 96 17.04 -38.31 -6.97
C ILE A 96 16.51 -39.38 -7.94
N GLY A 97 16.71 -39.21 -9.24
CA GLY A 97 16.33 -40.20 -10.28
C GLY A 97 14.83 -40.34 -10.47
N ASP A 98 14.36 -41.56 -10.73
CA ASP A 98 12.97 -41.85 -11.09
C ASP A 98 11.95 -41.49 -10.02
N VAL A 99 12.33 -41.42 -8.76
CA VAL A 99 11.48 -40.97 -7.66
C VAL A 99 11.03 -39.52 -7.89
N GLY A 100 11.90 -38.67 -8.44
CA GLY A 100 11.59 -37.28 -8.78
C GLY A 100 10.41 -37.15 -9.74
N LYS A 101 10.28 -38.07 -10.69
CA LYS A 101 9.19 -38.11 -11.67
C LYS A 101 7.81 -38.37 -11.04
N LYS A 102 7.75 -38.87 -9.82
CA LYS A 102 6.49 -39.13 -9.09
C LYS A 102 5.86 -37.88 -8.50
N LEU A 103 6.62 -36.79 -8.37
CA LEU A 103 6.14 -35.55 -7.80
C LEU A 103 4.89 -35.00 -8.52
N HIS A 104 4.80 -35.15 -9.84
CA HIS A 104 3.69 -34.63 -10.64
C HIS A 104 2.41 -35.47 -10.56
N THR A 105 2.40 -36.60 -9.84
CA THR A 105 1.24 -37.46 -9.67
C THR A 105 0.06 -36.71 -9.04
N ALA A 106 -1.12 -36.82 -9.59
CA ALA A 106 -2.36 -36.15 -9.13
C ALA A 106 -2.28 -34.61 -9.07
N ARG A 107 -1.41 -33.97 -9.88
CA ARG A 107 -1.24 -32.52 -9.97
C ARG A 107 -1.22 -32.08 -11.44
N SER A 108 -1.59 -30.82 -11.70
CA SER A 108 -1.43 -30.16 -12.98
C SER A 108 -0.62 -28.87 -12.80
N ARG A 109 0.01 -28.39 -13.87
CA ARG A 109 0.61 -27.06 -13.90
C ARG A 109 -0.42 -25.98 -13.55
N ASN A 110 -1.69 -26.16 -13.91
CA ASN A 110 -2.75 -25.17 -13.70
C ASN A 110 -3.03 -24.89 -12.22
N ASP A 111 -3.22 -25.92 -11.38
CA ASP A 111 -3.44 -25.73 -9.96
C ASP A 111 -2.15 -25.38 -9.21
N GLN A 112 -1.01 -25.86 -9.67
CA GLN A 112 0.32 -25.52 -9.14
C GLN A 112 0.61 -24.01 -9.28
N VAL A 113 0.48 -23.45 -10.46
CA VAL A 113 0.70 -22.01 -10.70
C VAL A 113 -0.27 -21.15 -9.89
N ALA A 114 -1.54 -21.53 -9.81
CA ALA A 114 -2.53 -20.82 -9.01
C ALA A 114 -2.21 -20.85 -7.51
N LEU A 115 -1.69 -21.98 -7.00
CA LEU A 115 -1.23 -22.13 -5.62
C LEU A 115 -0.06 -21.18 -5.34
N ASP A 116 0.96 -21.22 -6.17
CA ASP A 116 2.21 -20.50 -5.95
C ASP A 116 1.98 -18.98 -5.97
N LEU A 117 1.15 -18.50 -6.89
CA LEU A 117 0.82 -17.09 -6.96
C LEU A 117 0.02 -16.62 -5.73
N ARG A 118 -0.92 -17.43 -5.22
CA ARG A 118 -1.62 -17.13 -3.95
C ARG A 118 -0.68 -17.10 -2.76
N MET A 119 0.23 -18.07 -2.64
CA MET A 119 1.24 -18.10 -1.58
C MET A 119 2.20 -16.91 -1.66
N TYR A 120 2.64 -16.55 -2.87
CA TYR A 120 3.48 -15.39 -3.10
C TYR A 120 2.79 -14.10 -2.65
N LEU A 121 1.59 -13.83 -3.15
CA LEU A 121 0.85 -12.61 -2.82
C LEU A 121 0.43 -12.54 -1.34
N ARG A 122 0.19 -13.69 -0.70
CA ARG A 122 -0.03 -13.75 0.75
C ARG A 122 1.18 -13.22 1.53
N GLY A 123 2.38 -13.66 1.19
CA GLY A 123 3.62 -13.16 1.79
C GLY A 123 3.86 -11.68 1.49
N GLU A 124 3.63 -11.26 0.25
CA GLU A 124 3.79 -9.86 -0.14
C GLU A 124 2.74 -8.94 0.51
N THR A 125 1.53 -9.44 0.77
CA THR A 125 0.52 -8.72 1.55
C THR A 125 1.03 -8.39 2.95
N GLU A 126 1.65 -9.35 3.64
CA GLU A 126 2.22 -9.16 4.97
C GLU A 126 3.37 -8.14 4.95
N ASN A 127 4.24 -8.24 3.95
CA ASN A 127 5.34 -7.30 3.75
C ASN A 127 4.83 -5.86 3.52
N ILE A 128 3.85 -5.70 2.63
CA ILE A 128 3.27 -4.38 2.31
C ILE A 128 2.55 -3.80 3.53
N VAL A 129 1.76 -4.58 4.26
CA VAL A 129 1.10 -4.14 5.50
C VAL A 129 2.14 -3.68 6.54
N SER A 130 3.24 -4.39 6.70
CA SER A 130 4.34 -3.98 7.58
C SER A 130 4.94 -2.62 7.16
N LEU A 131 5.14 -2.41 5.87
CA LEU A 131 5.65 -1.14 5.34
C LEU A 131 4.63 0.01 5.50
N ILE A 132 3.33 -0.25 5.33
CA ILE A 132 2.27 0.74 5.61
C ILE A 132 2.31 1.12 7.10
N LYS A 133 2.40 0.14 8.01
CA LYS A 133 2.55 0.40 9.45
C LYS A 133 3.78 1.26 9.75
N SER A 134 4.89 1.07 9.04
CA SER A 134 6.09 1.91 9.18
C SER A 134 5.83 3.37 8.77
N VAL A 135 5.10 3.60 7.68
CA VAL A 135 4.70 4.97 7.27
C VAL A 135 3.75 5.60 8.30
N VAL A 136 2.77 4.85 8.82
CA VAL A 136 1.86 5.36 9.86
C VAL A 136 2.63 5.72 11.13
N ASN A 137 3.60 4.91 11.55
CA ASN A 137 4.45 5.20 12.69
C ASN A 137 5.30 6.47 12.47
N ALA A 138 5.85 6.66 11.28
CA ALA A 138 6.60 7.88 10.94
C ALA A 138 5.72 9.13 11.01
N LEU A 139 4.51 9.07 10.43
CA LEU A 139 3.52 10.15 10.52
C LEU A 139 3.11 10.43 11.96
N LEU A 140 2.84 9.39 12.74
CA LEU A 140 2.42 9.52 14.13
C LEU A 140 3.52 10.14 15.00
N LYS A 141 4.77 9.74 14.78
CA LYS A 141 5.93 10.28 15.51
C LYS A 141 6.09 11.78 15.26
N ILE A 142 6.19 12.20 13.99
CA ILE A 142 6.36 13.61 13.65
C ILE A 142 5.15 14.44 14.05
N ALA A 143 3.93 13.88 14.03
CA ALA A 143 2.71 14.51 14.52
C ALA A 143 2.77 14.77 16.03
N LYS A 144 3.19 13.78 16.82
CA LYS A 144 3.37 13.93 18.28
C LYS A 144 4.39 15.00 18.63
N ASP A 145 5.52 15.02 17.92
CA ASP A 145 6.60 16.02 18.12
C ASP A 145 6.17 17.43 17.75
N ASN A 146 5.07 17.60 16.99
CA ASN A 146 4.55 18.86 16.48
C ASN A 146 3.06 19.07 16.76
N LYS A 147 2.55 18.53 17.86
CA LYS A 147 1.13 18.55 18.23
C LYS A 147 0.53 19.95 18.34
N ASP A 148 1.37 20.92 18.73
CA ASP A 148 1.05 22.32 18.93
C ASP A 148 1.37 23.23 17.73
N ALA A 149 1.94 22.69 16.65
CA ALA A 149 2.28 23.47 15.45
C ALA A 149 1.01 23.86 14.68
N ILE A 150 0.62 25.15 14.79
CA ILE A 150 -0.57 25.69 14.12
C ILE A 150 -0.24 25.98 12.66
N MET A 151 -1.11 25.52 11.75
CA MET A 151 -1.04 25.80 10.32
C MET A 151 -2.43 26.14 9.76
N PRO A 152 -2.52 26.79 8.58
CA PRO A 152 -3.81 26.92 7.93
C PRO A 152 -4.29 25.57 7.37
N GLY A 153 -5.52 25.20 7.67
CA GLY A 153 -6.24 24.20 6.92
C GLY A 153 -6.76 24.80 5.61
N TYR A 154 -6.76 24.02 4.54
CA TYR A 154 -7.13 24.48 3.20
C TYR A 154 -8.39 23.80 2.69
N THR A 155 -9.24 24.59 2.04
CA THR A 155 -10.29 24.12 1.12
C THR A 155 -10.15 24.90 -0.18
N HIS A 156 -10.28 24.24 -1.36
CA HIS A 156 -10.07 24.88 -2.66
C HIS A 156 -8.69 25.55 -2.82
N LEU A 157 -7.66 25.06 -2.12
CA LEU A 157 -6.33 25.69 -1.97
C LEU A 157 -6.39 27.12 -1.41
N GLN A 158 -7.49 27.48 -0.74
CA GLN A 158 -7.63 28.72 0.01
C GLN A 158 -7.50 28.42 1.51
N ARG A 159 -6.85 29.33 2.25
CA ARG A 159 -6.74 29.25 3.70
C ARG A 159 -8.14 29.33 4.32
N ALA A 160 -8.55 28.34 5.12
CA ALA A 160 -9.92 28.19 5.55
C ALA A 160 -10.08 28.30 7.09
N GLN A 161 -9.50 27.38 7.84
CA GLN A 161 -9.61 27.34 9.30
C GLN A 161 -8.27 26.98 9.95
N PRO A 162 -8.01 27.41 11.21
CA PRO A 162 -6.80 26.99 11.90
C PRO A 162 -6.89 25.50 12.30
N ILE A 163 -5.82 24.78 11.96
CA ILE A 163 -5.62 23.38 12.37
C ILE A 163 -4.22 23.23 12.96
N THR A 164 -3.91 22.05 13.50
CA THR A 164 -2.51 21.69 13.79
C THR A 164 -1.92 20.82 12.69
N PHE A 165 -0.60 20.87 12.54
CA PHE A 165 0.12 19.97 11.64
C PHE A 165 -0.15 18.50 11.97
N ALA A 166 -0.19 18.18 13.27
CA ALA A 166 -0.56 16.85 13.75
C ALA A 166 -1.94 16.39 13.27
N HIS A 167 -2.95 17.28 13.40
CA HIS A 167 -4.30 16.97 12.95
C HIS A 167 -4.38 16.64 11.47
N HIS A 168 -3.61 17.36 10.64
CA HIS A 168 -3.51 17.09 9.20
C HIS A 168 -2.89 15.72 8.94
N LEU A 169 -1.79 15.37 9.62
CA LEU A 169 -1.11 14.08 9.46
C LEU A 169 -1.97 12.90 9.94
N PHE A 170 -2.78 13.08 10.99
CA PHE A 170 -3.71 12.03 11.43
C PHE A 170 -4.72 11.65 10.36
N ALA A 171 -5.12 12.56 9.49
CA ALA A 171 -5.99 12.24 8.37
C ALA A 171 -5.35 11.20 7.42
N TYR A 172 -4.03 11.31 7.16
CA TYR A 172 -3.30 10.31 6.40
C TYR A 172 -3.11 9.00 7.15
N CYS A 173 -2.91 9.04 8.46
CA CYS A 173 -2.93 7.81 9.27
C CYS A 173 -4.26 7.08 9.12
N MET A 174 -5.40 7.77 9.18
CA MET A 174 -6.73 7.16 8.99
C MET A 174 -6.92 6.56 7.59
N MET A 175 -6.33 7.16 6.54
CA MET A 175 -6.35 6.59 5.19
C MET A 175 -5.57 5.29 5.13
N LEU A 176 -4.35 5.28 5.64
CA LEU A 176 -3.46 4.12 5.63
C LEU A 176 -3.94 2.98 6.52
N LEU A 177 -4.58 3.26 7.65
CA LEU A 177 -5.26 2.24 8.47
C LEU A 177 -6.36 1.53 7.68
N ARG A 178 -7.18 2.28 6.92
CA ARG A 178 -8.18 1.66 6.04
C ARG A 178 -7.55 0.84 4.90
N ASP A 179 -6.33 1.18 4.47
CA ASP A 179 -5.61 0.38 3.49
C ASP A 179 -5.14 -0.95 4.10
N ILE A 180 -4.65 -0.95 5.34
CA ILE A 180 -4.33 -2.18 6.09
C ILE A 180 -5.55 -3.10 6.17
N ASP A 181 -6.73 -2.56 6.51
CA ASP A 181 -7.98 -3.32 6.58
C ASP A 181 -8.36 -3.93 5.20
N ARG A 182 -8.20 -3.17 4.10
CA ARG A 182 -8.46 -3.68 2.74
C ARG A 182 -7.58 -4.87 2.39
N PHE A 183 -6.28 -4.78 2.68
CA PHE A 183 -5.36 -5.91 2.48
C PHE A 183 -5.76 -7.11 3.34
N GLY A 184 -6.16 -6.89 4.58
CA GLY A 184 -6.67 -7.93 5.48
C GLY A 184 -7.93 -8.61 4.96
N ASP A 185 -8.88 -7.84 4.44
CA ASP A 185 -10.12 -8.38 3.86
C ASP A 185 -9.90 -9.14 2.55
N MET A 186 -9.04 -8.63 1.69
CA MET A 186 -8.63 -9.31 0.45
C MET A 186 -7.92 -10.63 0.78
N LYS A 187 -6.98 -10.63 1.75
CA LYS A 187 -6.25 -11.82 2.18
C LYS A 187 -7.20 -12.96 2.58
N LYS A 188 -8.31 -12.69 3.25
CA LYS A 188 -9.31 -13.72 3.63
C LYS A 188 -9.87 -14.46 2.42
N ARG A 189 -10.17 -13.76 1.31
CA ARG A 189 -10.66 -14.38 0.08
C ARG A 189 -9.58 -15.09 -0.72
N MET A 190 -8.37 -14.58 -0.70
CA MET A 190 -7.21 -15.17 -1.35
C MET A 190 -6.74 -16.46 -0.68
N ASN A 191 -6.87 -16.57 0.66
CA ASN A 191 -6.28 -17.66 1.44
C ASN A 191 -7.07 -18.96 1.38
N VAL A 192 -7.39 -19.40 0.14
CA VAL A 192 -8.10 -20.64 -0.17
C VAL A 192 -7.28 -21.44 -1.18
N SER A 193 -6.92 -22.69 -0.86
CA SER A 193 -6.02 -23.52 -1.65
C SER A 193 -6.68 -24.04 -2.92
N PRO A 194 -6.10 -23.85 -4.11
CA PRO A 194 -6.58 -24.43 -5.37
C PRO A 194 -6.04 -25.84 -5.62
N ILE A 195 -4.98 -26.29 -4.89
CA ILE A 195 -4.30 -27.56 -5.16
C ILE A 195 -5.27 -28.75 -5.08
N GLY A 196 -5.08 -29.74 -5.96
CA GLY A 196 -6.00 -30.85 -6.15
C GLY A 196 -7.16 -30.56 -7.10
N SER A 197 -7.27 -29.32 -7.63
CA SER A 197 -8.16 -29.01 -8.76
C SER A 197 -7.64 -29.62 -10.07
N CYS A 198 -6.37 -29.98 -10.12
CA CYS A 198 -5.64 -30.49 -11.27
C CYS A 198 -5.79 -29.57 -12.50
N ALA A 199 -6.03 -30.12 -13.69
CA ALA A 199 -6.19 -29.29 -14.87
C ALA A 199 -7.48 -28.44 -14.83
N LEU A 200 -8.60 -29.02 -14.37
CA LEU A 200 -9.92 -28.39 -14.21
C LEU A 200 -11.00 -29.28 -13.59
N ALA A 201 -10.80 -30.60 -13.57
CA ALA A 201 -11.87 -31.58 -13.22
C ALA A 201 -11.52 -32.37 -11.95
N GLY A 202 -10.51 -31.99 -11.21
CA GLY A 202 -9.97 -32.76 -10.10
C GLY A 202 -9.21 -34.01 -10.59
N THR A 203 -9.08 -35.00 -9.75
CA THR A 203 -8.28 -36.23 -10.00
C THR A 203 -9.08 -37.50 -9.62
N THR A 204 -8.65 -38.63 -10.19
CA THR A 204 -9.18 -39.96 -9.82
C THR A 204 -8.46 -40.59 -8.63
N TYR A 205 -7.39 -39.96 -8.15
CA TYR A 205 -6.69 -40.39 -6.94
C TYR A 205 -7.41 -39.91 -5.69
N ASP A 206 -7.31 -40.69 -4.61
CA ASP A 206 -7.85 -40.33 -3.29
C ASP A 206 -6.92 -39.38 -2.56
N THR A 207 -6.84 -38.12 -3.05
CA THR A 207 -6.03 -37.07 -2.47
C THR A 207 -6.71 -36.40 -1.28
N ASP A 208 -5.92 -35.83 -0.35
CA ASP A 208 -6.43 -35.06 0.78
C ASP A 208 -6.06 -33.57 0.62
N ARG A 209 -6.98 -32.80 0.05
CA ARG A 209 -6.79 -31.36 -0.19
C ARG A 209 -6.74 -30.54 1.10
N TYR A 210 -7.41 -30.98 2.17
CA TYR A 210 -7.37 -30.29 3.46
C TYR A 210 -6.04 -30.48 4.16
N PHE A 211 -5.43 -31.66 4.05
CA PHE A 211 -4.07 -31.92 4.53
C PHE A 211 -3.05 -30.97 3.89
N GLU A 212 -3.12 -30.78 2.57
CA GLU A 212 -2.24 -29.84 1.87
C GLU A 212 -2.51 -28.40 2.27
N ALA A 213 -3.77 -28.00 2.37
CA ALA A 213 -4.17 -26.66 2.77
C ALA A 213 -3.67 -26.30 4.17
N GLU A 214 -3.81 -27.22 5.15
CA GLU A 214 -3.32 -27.05 6.52
C GLU A 214 -1.79 -26.89 6.55
N LYS A 215 -1.05 -27.77 5.85
CA LYS A 215 0.41 -27.69 5.76
C LYS A 215 0.92 -26.37 5.17
N LEU A 216 0.16 -25.77 4.25
CA LEU A 216 0.50 -24.54 3.57
C LEU A 216 -0.12 -23.29 4.23
N GLY A 217 -0.86 -23.46 5.35
CA GLY A 217 -1.46 -22.35 6.10
C GLY A 217 -2.61 -21.67 5.36
N PHE A 218 -3.38 -22.40 4.55
CA PHE A 218 -4.62 -21.92 3.96
C PHE A 218 -5.81 -22.17 4.90
N ASP A 219 -6.82 -21.29 4.85
CA ASP A 219 -8.03 -21.36 5.66
C ASP A 219 -9.03 -22.40 5.14
N GLY A 220 -8.84 -22.91 3.91
CA GLY A 220 -9.70 -23.88 3.27
C GLY A 220 -9.25 -24.24 1.86
N VAL A 221 -10.14 -24.91 1.12
CA VAL A 221 -9.90 -25.36 -0.25
C VAL A 221 -10.94 -24.81 -1.22
N CYS A 222 -10.58 -24.56 -2.47
CA CYS A 222 -11.52 -24.17 -3.52
C CYS A 222 -12.55 -25.28 -3.73
N MET A 223 -13.85 -24.96 -3.66
CA MET A 223 -14.95 -25.94 -3.72
C MET A 223 -15.28 -26.39 -5.13
N ASN A 224 -14.87 -25.63 -6.14
CA ASN A 224 -15.04 -26.01 -7.55
C ASN A 224 -13.66 -26.00 -8.23
N SER A 225 -13.31 -27.11 -8.89
CA SER A 225 -11.99 -27.31 -9.49
C SER A 225 -11.77 -26.46 -10.75
N ILE A 226 -12.82 -26.09 -11.48
CA ILE A 226 -12.69 -25.17 -12.62
C ILE A 226 -12.38 -23.77 -12.11
N ASP A 227 -13.11 -23.31 -11.10
CA ASP A 227 -12.90 -22.05 -10.43
C ASP A 227 -11.50 -21.97 -9.80
N GLY A 228 -11.07 -23.05 -9.13
CA GLY A 228 -9.76 -23.11 -8.47
C GLY A 228 -8.58 -22.85 -9.38
N VAL A 229 -8.63 -23.24 -10.66
CA VAL A 229 -7.58 -22.99 -11.65
C VAL A 229 -7.80 -21.73 -12.48
N SER A 230 -9.05 -21.24 -12.56
CA SER A 230 -9.45 -20.08 -13.37
C SER A 230 -9.40 -18.76 -12.61
N ASP A 231 -9.62 -18.79 -11.30
CA ASP A 231 -9.73 -17.59 -10.48
C ASP A 231 -8.41 -16.78 -10.46
N ARG A 232 -8.56 -15.50 -10.73
CA ARG A 232 -7.53 -14.45 -10.57
C ARG A 232 -8.10 -13.21 -9.90
N ASP A 233 -9.30 -13.30 -9.30
CA ASP A 233 -9.91 -12.18 -8.57
C ASP A 233 -8.98 -11.70 -7.46
N PHE A 234 -8.27 -12.61 -6.81
CA PHE A 234 -7.28 -12.28 -5.78
C PHE A 234 -6.12 -11.41 -6.30
N CYS A 235 -5.70 -11.58 -7.56
CA CYS A 235 -4.71 -10.70 -8.20
C CYS A 235 -5.31 -9.30 -8.45
N VAL A 236 -6.54 -9.24 -8.97
CA VAL A 236 -7.26 -7.98 -9.21
C VAL A 236 -7.47 -7.22 -7.90
N GLU A 237 -7.97 -7.91 -6.86
CA GLU A 237 -8.18 -7.31 -5.54
C GLU A 237 -6.87 -6.81 -4.92
N PHE A 238 -5.79 -7.59 -5.04
CA PHE A 238 -4.46 -7.20 -4.55
C PHE A 238 -3.97 -5.91 -5.22
N VAL A 239 -3.96 -5.88 -6.56
CA VAL A 239 -3.51 -4.68 -7.29
C VAL A 239 -4.45 -3.50 -7.06
N ASN A 240 -5.76 -3.74 -6.87
CA ASN A 240 -6.70 -2.69 -6.48
C ASN A 240 -6.41 -2.12 -5.09
N CYS A 241 -6.06 -2.94 -4.10
CA CYS A 241 -5.59 -2.46 -2.79
C CYS A 241 -4.33 -1.61 -2.94
N CYS A 242 -3.36 -2.07 -3.76
CA CYS A 242 -2.17 -1.32 -4.11
C CYS A 242 -2.51 0.04 -4.76
N ALA A 243 -3.44 0.06 -5.71
CA ALA A 243 -3.84 1.28 -6.42
C ALA A 243 -4.50 2.32 -5.49
N ILE A 244 -5.40 1.89 -4.59
CA ILE A 244 -6.02 2.79 -3.61
C ILE A 244 -4.97 3.34 -2.64
N MET A 245 -4.09 2.50 -2.13
CA MET A 245 -3.02 2.92 -1.23
C MET A 245 -2.07 3.90 -1.92
N MET A 246 -1.66 3.64 -3.16
CA MET A 246 -0.83 4.55 -3.95
C MET A 246 -1.53 5.90 -4.22
N MET A 247 -2.87 5.93 -4.37
CA MET A 247 -3.62 7.18 -4.43
C MET A 247 -3.45 8.00 -3.13
N HIS A 248 -3.50 7.36 -1.97
CA HIS A 248 -3.27 8.04 -0.69
C HIS A 248 -1.84 8.56 -0.57
N LEU A 249 -0.84 7.76 -0.97
CA LEU A 249 0.57 8.20 -1.00
C LEU A 249 0.79 9.33 -2.01
N SER A 250 0.11 9.31 -3.15
CA SER A 250 0.16 10.38 -4.15
C SER A 250 -0.37 11.70 -3.58
N ARG A 251 -1.47 11.67 -2.84
CA ARG A 251 -2.02 12.86 -2.17
C ARG A 251 -1.07 13.41 -1.11
N LEU A 252 -0.51 12.54 -0.28
CA LEU A 252 0.49 12.94 0.72
C LEU A 252 1.74 13.53 0.04
N SER A 253 2.17 12.93 -1.04
CA SER A 253 3.30 13.42 -1.85
C SER A 253 3.04 14.82 -2.41
N GLU A 254 1.82 15.06 -2.94
CA GLU A 254 1.43 16.39 -3.43
C GLU A 254 1.50 17.44 -2.33
N GLU A 255 1.01 17.11 -1.11
CA GLU A 255 1.10 18.05 0.01
C GLU A 255 2.56 18.30 0.44
N ILE A 256 3.39 17.27 0.49
CA ILE A 256 4.82 17.42 0.79
C ILE A 256 5.49 18.32 -0.26
N ILE A 257 5.17 18.15 -1.55
CA ILE A 257 5.69 19.00 -2.64
C ILE A 257 5.27 20.46 -2.44
N LEU A 258 3.99 20.70 -2.14
CA LEU A 258 3.49 22.05 -1.84
C LEU A 258 4.20 22.62 -0.60
N TRP A 259 4.26 21.87 0.50
CA TRP A 259 4.87 22.34 1.75
C TRP A 259 6.36 22.60 1.66
N THR A 260 7.08 21.93 0.77
CA THR A 260 8.52 22.14 0.53
C THR A 260 8.78 23.27 -0.47
N SER A 261 7.76 23.71 -1.22
CA SER A 261 7.91 24.79 -2.21
C SER A 261 8.38 26.09 -1.56
N TRP A 262 8.99 26.94 -2.36
CA TRP A 262 9.50 28.25 -1.89
C TRP A 262 8.40 29.14 -1.34
N GLU A 263 7.17 29.02 -1.86
CA GLU A 263 5.99 29.78 -1.48
C GLU A 263 5.44 29.38 -0.11
N PHE A 264 5.42 28.07 0.18
CA PHE A 264 4.91 27.56 1.47
C PHE A 264 6.00 27.46 2.54
N LYS A 265 7.09 26.75 2.27
CA LYS A 265 8.18 26.48 3.23
C LYS A 265 7.67 26.00 4.61
N PHE A 266 6.62 25.18 4.63
CA PHE A 266 6.09 24.64 5.87
C PHE A 266 6.95 23.51 6.41
N VAL A 267 7.60 22.79 5.50
CA VAL A 267 8.55 21.73 5.84
C VAL A 267 9.80 21.80 4.97
N GLU A 268 10.86 21.15 5.42
CA GLU A 268 12.07 20.94 4.65
C GLU A 268 12.46 19.47 4.71
N LEU A 269 12.65 18.84 3.55
CA LEU A 269 13.14 17.47 3.47
C LEU A 269 14.64 17.40 3.72
N SER A 270 15.09 16.29 4.29
CA SER A 270 16.52 15.99 4.43
C SER A 270 17.21 15.90 3.06
N ASP A 271 18.49 16.27 3.01
CA ASP A 271 19.32 16.14 1.80
C ASP A 271 19.37 14.70 1.25
N ALA A 272 19.17 13.71 2.12
CA ALA A 272 19.12 12.30 1.72
C ALA A 272 17.92 11.95 0.82
N PHE A 273 16.87 12.77 0.82
CA PHE A 273 15.61 12.54 0.07
C PHE A 273 15.29 13.67 -0.91
N THR A 274 16.29 14.43 -1.30
CA THR A 274 16.16 15.56 -2.22
C THR A 274 17.28 15.54 -3.24
N THR A 275 17.09 16.20 -4.37
CA THR A 275 18.18 16.49 -5.31
C THR A 275 18.39 17.98 -5.48
N GLY A 276 19.59 18.34 -5.89
CA GLY A 276 19.92 19.72 -6.28
C GLY A 276 19.76 19.95 -7.79
N SER A 277 20.24 21.09 -8.24
CA SER A 277 20.34 21.41 -9.66
C SER A 277 21.82 21.58 -10.05
N SER A 278 22.20 21.03 -11.20
CA SER A 278 23.56 21.20 -11.72
C SER A 278 23.91 22.64 -12.12
N ILE A 279 22.90 23.51 -12.27
CA ILE A 279 23.05 24.88 -12.73
C ILE A 279 22.52 25.93 -11.74
N MET A 280 21.61 25.55 -10.85
CA MET A 280 20.97 26.46 -9.88
C MET A 280 21.34 26.03 -8.46
N PRO A 281 22.36 26.62 -7.83
CA PRO A 281 22.92 26.14 -6.55
C PRO A 281 21.96 26.28 -5.36
N GLN A 282 20.91 27.11 -5.46
CA GLN A 282 19.92 27.35 -4.43
C GLN A 282 18.75 26.33 -4.50
N LYS A 283 18.66 25.53 -5.58
CA LYS A 283 17.50 24.67 -5.84
C LYS A 283 17.62 23.35 -5.11
N LYS A 284 16.56 22.98 -4.38
CA LYS A 284 16.40 21.72 -3.68
C LYS A 284 15.03 21.13 -4.05
N ASN A 285 15.02 19.96 -4.65
CA ASN A 285 13.83 19.35 -5.22
C ASN A 285 13.32 18.21 -4.34
N SER A 286 12.01 18.06 -4.24
CA SER A 286 11.33 16.95 -3.56
C SER A 286 11.10 15.75 -4.49
N ASP A 287 12.15 15.32 -5.23
CA ASP A 287 12.03 14.31 -6.29
C ASP A 287 11.43 12.99 -5.81
N MET A 288 11.70 12.58 -4.57
CA MET A 288 11.16 11.33 -4.03
C MET A 288 9.64 11.39 -3.95
N ALA A 289 9.09 12.51 -3.46
CA ALA A 289 7.65 12.72 -3.43
C ALA A 289 7.05 12.79 -4.86
N GLU A 290 7.74 13.48 -5.78
CA GLU A 290 7.31 13.55 -7.19
C GLU A 290 7.29 12.17 -7.86
N LEU A 291 8.31 11.34 -7.62
CA LEU A 291 8.37 9.99 -8.16
C LEU A 291 7.29 9.09 -7.59
N ILE A 292 6.99 9.17 -6.28
CA ILE A 292 5.88 8.41 -5.67
C ILE A 292 4.55 8.82 -6.31
N ARG A 293 4.31 10.13 -6.49
CA ARG A 293 3.14 10.64 -7.19
C ARG A 293 3.06 10.11 -8.62
N GLY A 294 4.16 10.11 -9.37
CA GLY A 294 4.23 9.62 -10.74
C GLY A 294 4.00 8.10 -10.85
N LYS A 295 4.62 7.31 -9.94
CA LYS A 295 4.50 5.84 -9.91
C LYS A 295 3.09 5.35 -9.61
N THR A 296 2.22 6.18 -9.05
CA THR A 296 0.81 5.86 -8.86
C THR A 296 0.11 5.51 -10.17
N GLY A 297 0.40 6.25 -11.25
CA GLY A 297 -0.14 5.96 -12.58
C GLY A 297 0.32 4.61 -13.14
N ARG A 298 1.53 4.14 -12.78
CA ARG A 298 2.03 2.83 -13.17
C ARG A 298 1.17 1.71 -12.55
N VAL A 299 0.92 1.75 -11.25
CA VAL A 299 0.08 0.75 -10.55
C VAL A 299 -1.38 0.79 -11.05
N TYR A 300 -1.89 1.95 -11.47
CA TYR A 300 -3.20 2.03 -12.15
C TYR A 300 -3.17 1.30 -13.50
N GLY A 301 -2.06 1.43 -14.24
CA GLY A 301 -1.86 0.69 -15.48
C GLY A 301 -1.89 -0.83 -15.26
N ASP A 302 -1.24 -1.32 -14.21
CA ASP A 302 -1.23 -2.75 -13.84
C ASP A 302 -2.63 -3.26 -13.52
N LEU A 303 -3.43 -2.48 -12.76
CA LEU A 303 -4.83 -2.82 -12.45
C LEU A 303 -5.68 -2.92 -13.71
N ILE A 304 -5.58 -1.94 -14.60
CA ILE A 304 -6.33 -1.95 -15.86
C ILE A 304 -5.85 -3.08 -16.77
N GLY A 305 -4.55 -3.37 -16.76
CA GLY A 305 -3.93 -4.47 -17.51
C GLY A 305 -4.55 -5.81 -17.14
N ILE A 306 -4.52 -6.19 -15.86
CA ILE A 306 -5.06 -7.48 -15.40
C ILE A 306 -6.58 -7.58 -15.62
N LEU A 307 -7.35 -6.52 -15.37
CA LEU A 307 -8.79 -6.49 -15.66
C LEU A 307 -9.05 -6.72 -17.17
N THR A 308 -8.20 -6.18 -18.02
CA THR A 308 -8.31 -6.32 -19.48
C THR A 308 -7.97 -7.73 -19.93
N VAL A 309 -6.95 -8.36 -19.37
CA VAL A 309 -6.60 -9.76 -19.64
C VAL A 309 -7.80 -10.67 -19.33
N LEU A 310 -8.39 -10.53 -18.15
CA LEU A 310 -9.40 -11.47 -17.65
C LEU A 310 -10.79 -11.33 -18.27
N LYS A 311 -11.17 -10.14 -18.74
CA LYS A 311 -12.55 -9.76 -19.12
C LYS A 311 -13.26 -10.65 -20.14
N GLY A 312 -12.57 -11.45 -20.89
CA GLY A 312 -13.18 -12.21 -21.99
C GLY A 312 -12.69 -13.66 -22.07
N LEU A 313 -11.94 -14.12 -21.07
CA LEU A 313 -11.42 -15.49 -21.06
C LEU A 313 -12.53 -16.51 -20.78
N PRO A 314 -12.56 -17.64 -21.50
CA PRO A 314 -13.35 -18.78 -21.09
C PRO A 314 -12.80 -19.39 -19.78
N LEU A 315 -13.63 -20.18 -19.10
CA LEU A 315 -13.27 -20.85 -17.85
C LEU A 315 -12.06 -21.78 -18.01
N ALA A 316 -11.56 -22.24 -16.88
CA ALA A 316 -10.33 -22.99 -16.68
C ALA A 316 -9.09 -22.13 -16.99
N TYR A 317 -8.04 -22.68 -17.54
CA TYR A 317 -6.80 -22.01 -17.82
C TYR A 317 -6.63 -21.74 -19.32
N ASN A 318 -6.28 -20.53 -19.66
CA ASN A 318 -5.82 -20.12 -21.00
C ASN A 318 -4.45 -19.47 -20.87
N LYS A 319 -3.61 -19.56 -21.88
CA LYS A 319 -2.22 -19.03 -21.82
C LYS A 319 -2.16 -17.52 -21.59
N ASP A 320 -3.23 -16.78 -21.92
CA ASP A 320 -3.42 -15.37 -21.56
C ASP A 320 -3.19 -15.10 -20.06
N MET A 321 -3.51 -16.07 -19.20
CA MET A 321 -3.28 -15.96 -17.76
C MET A 321 -1.79 -15.94 -17.36
N GLN A 322 -0.86 -16.15 -18.27
CA GLN A 322 0.56 -15.92 -18.01
C GLN A 322 0.85 -14.43 -17.77
N GLU A 323 0.04 -13.56 -18.43
CA GLU A 323 0.10 -12.11 -18.28
C GLU A 323 -0.41 -11.60 -16.90
N ASP A 324 -0.94 -12.50 -16.05
CA ASP A 324 -1.36 -12.16 -14.68
C ASP A 324 -0.18 -11.79 -13.76
N LYS A 325 1.06 -12.17 -14.13
CA LYS A 325 2.23 -12.08 -13.23
C LYS A 325 3.00 -10.79 -13.34
N GLU A 326 3.38 -10.38 -14.57
CA GLU A 326 4.30 -9.25 -14.74
C GLU A 326 3.74 -7.95 -14.15
N GLY A 327 2.48 -7.60 -14.45
CA GLY A 327 1.83 -6.41 -13.89
C GLY A 327 1.62 -6.51 -12.37
N VAL A 328 1.29 -7.70 -11.85
CA VAL A 328 1.15 -7.92 -10.41
C VAL A 328 2.50 -7.79 -9.69
N PHE A 329 3.55 -8.37 -10.24
CA PHE A 329 4.91 -8.27 -9.68
C PHE A 329 5.44 -6.84 -9.75
N ASP A 330 5.16 -6.12 -10.82
CA ASP A 330 5.50 -4.71 -10.98
C ASP A 330 4.79 -3.84 -9.94
N ALA A 331 3.51 -4.08 -9.69
CA ALA A 331 2.76 -3.40 -8.64
C ALA A 331 3.35 -3.67 -7.24
N VAL A 332 3.71 -4.93 -6.93
CA VAL A 332 4.39 -5.31 -5.68
C VAL A 332 5.69 -4.52 -5.50
N ASP A 333 6.57 -4.57 -6.49
CA ASP A 333 7.90 -3.95 -6.41
C ASP A 333 7.79 -2.42 -6.32
N THR A 334 6.89 -1.83 -7.09
CA THR A 334 6.64 -0.38 -7.10
C THR A 334 6.10 0.11 -5.75
N VAL A 335 5.12 -0.59 -5.19
CA VAL A 335 4.51 -0.26 -3.90
C VAL A 335 5.51 -0.38 -2.76
N LYS A 336 6.24 -1.49 -2.69
CA LYS A 336 7.27 -1.72 -1.65
C LYS A 336 8.34 -0.63 -1.69
N MET A 337 8.81 -0.25 -2.88
CA MET A 337 9.79 0.82 -3.05
C MET A 337 9.24 2.17 -2.57
N CYS A 338 8.01 2.53 -2.96
CA CYS A 338 7.39 3.80 -2.57
C CYS A 338 7.21 3.91 -1.04
N LEU A 339 6.71 2.85 -0.39
CA LEU A 339 6.54 2.80 1.06
C LEU A 339 7.89 2.86 1.80
N SER A 340 8.90 2.13 1.30
CA SER A 340 10.25 2.10 1.89
C SER A 340 10.96 3.45 1.82
N VAL A 341 10.64 4.30 0.84
CA VAL A 341 11.17 5.67 0.72
C VAL A 341 10.33 6.65 1.54
N MET A 342 9.00 6.49 1.59
CA MET A 342 8.09 7.43 2.25
C MET A 342 8.36 7.54 3.77
N ALA A 343 8.51 6.42 4.46
CA ALA A 343 8.67 6.43 5.91
C ALA A 343 9.92 7.23 6.38
N PRO A 344 11.16 6.95 5.92
CA PRO A 344 12.33 7.70 6.35
C PRO A 344 12.35 9.13 5.81
N MET A 345 11.71 9.43 4.67
CA MET A 345 11.54 10.79 4.17
C MET A 345 10.72 11.63 5.16
N ILE A 346 9.63 11.07 5.72
CA ILE A 346 8.80 11.73 6.74
C ILE A 346 9.57 11.85 8.07
N GLU A 347 10.24 10.79 8.53
CA GLU A 347 10.96 10.78 9.79
C GLU A 347 12.07 11.83 9.89
N THR A 348 12.69 12.16 8.75
CA THR A 348 13.80 13.12 8.66
C THR A 348 13.35 14.52 8.24
N MET A 349 12.05 14.72 8.04
CA MET A 349 11.47 16.00 7.63
C MET A 349 11.52 17.03 8.78
N LYS A 350 12.00 18.23 8.48
CA LYS A 350 12.01 19.36 9.42
C LYS A 350 10.73 20.17 9.26
N VAL A 351 10.07 20.47 10.39
CA VAL A 351 8.85 21.29 10.43
C VAL A 351 9.18 22.75 10.72
N ASN A 352 8.73 23.67 9.87
CA ASN A 352 8.95 25.12 10.00
C ASN A 352 7.71 25.80 10.62
N ARG A 353 7.54 25.64 11.93
CA ARG A 353 6.39 26.12 12.71
C ARG A 353 6.10 27.62 12.54
N GLU A 354 7.16 28.46 12.45
CA GLU A 354 7.01 29.89 12.26
C GLU A 354 6.36 30.27 10.94
N ASN A 355 6.73 29.58 9.85
CA ASN A 355 6.14 29.82 8.54
C ASN A 355 4.67 29.37 8.50
N MET A 356 4.34 28.24 9.14
CA MET A 356 2.98 27.75 9.28
C MET A 356 2.11 28.75 10.06
N LEU A 357 2.60 29.22 11.22
CA LEU A 357 1.87 30.19 12.08
C LEU A 357 1.64 31.51 11.34
N ARG A 358 2.69 32.07 10.70
CA ARG A 358 2.55 33.30 9.92
C ARG A 358 1.52 33.15 8.80
N ALA A 359 1.57 32.05 8.05
CA ALA A 359 0.59 31.78 7.01
C ALA A 359 -0.85 31.65 7.56
N ALA A 360 -1.00 31.13 8.77
CA ALA A 360 -2.29 31.07 9.46
C ALA A 360 -2.82 32.47 9.83
N GLN A 361 -1.97 33.32 10.40
CA GLN A 361 -2.33 34.70 10.79
C GLN A 361 -2.73 35.55 9.56
N GLU A 362 -1.91 35.55 8.51
CA GLU A 362 -2.15 36.31 7.29
C GLU A 362 -3.38 35.83 6.49
N GLY A 363 -3.97 34.68 6.86
CA GLY A 363 -5.12 34.08 6.18
C GLY A 363 -6.47 34.50 6.71
N PHE A 364 -6.54 35.27 7.80
CA PHE A 364 -7.79 35.63 8.49
C PHE A 364 -8.64 34.40 8.84
N ILE A 365 -8.01 33.27 9.09
CA ILE A 365 -8.67 31.98 9.31
C ILE A 365 -9.40 31.88 10.64
N ASN A 366 -9.20 32.86 11.53
CA ASN A 366 -9.90 33.10 12.77
C ASN A 366 -11.12 34.03 12.62
N ALA A 367 -11.44 34.47 11.40
CA ALA A 367 -12.62 35.34 11.17
C ALA A 367 -13.95 34.69 11.52
N THR A 368 -14.07 33.36 11.44
CA THR A 368 -15.23 32.62 11.90
C THR A 368 -15.33 32.70 13.42
N ASP A 369 -14.22 32.55 14.14
CA ASP A 369 -14.15 32.63 15.60
C ASP A 369 -14.52 34.07 16.07
N LEU A 370 -14.13 35.12 15.31
CA LEU A 370 -14.57 36.50 15.55
C LEU A 370 -16.10 36.68 15.39
N ALA A 371 -16.69 36.04 14.38
CA ALA A 371 -18.17 36.04 14.24
C ALA A 371 -18.83 35.28 15.38
N ASP A 372 -18.30 34.11 15.75
CA ASP A 372 -18.82 33.28 16.83
C ASP A 372 -18.72 34.00 18.21
N TYR A 373 -17.67 34.80 18.41
CA TYR A 373 -17.56 35.65 19.59
C TYR A 373 -18.76 36.60 19.76
N LEU A 374 -19.15 37.29 18.68
CA LEU A 374 -20.35 38.15 18.70
C LEU A 374 -21.64 37.35 18.89
N VAL A 375 -21.75 36.17 18.31
CA VAL A 375 -22.89 35.27 18.45
C VAL A 375 -23.07 34.84 19.91
N LYS A 376 -21.99 34.48 20.59
CA LYS A 376 -21.97 34.09 22.01
C LYS A 376 -22.41 35.27 22.92
N LYS A 377 -22.20 36.50 22.48
CA LYS A 377 -22.68 37.74 23.13
C LYS A 377 -24.11 38.15 22.73
N GLY A 378 -24.84 37.28 22.02
CA GLY A 378 -26.24 37.45 21.67
C GLY A 378 -26.56 38.03 20.30
N MET A 379 -25.56 38.26 19.47
CA MET A 379 -25.77 38.79 18.09
C MET A 379 -26.25 37.66 17.15
N PRO A 380 -27.23 37.90 16.26
CA PRO A 380 -27.59 36.93 15.22
C PRO A 380 -26.41 36.62 14.30
N PHE A 381 -26.19 35.34 13.99
CA PHE A 381 -25.02 34.87 13.18
C PHE A 381 -24.84 35.65 11.87
N ARG A 382 -25.93 35.91 11.11
CA ARG A 382 -25.83 36.64 9.84
C ARG A 382 -25.35 38.09 9.98
N THR A 383 -25.65 38.72 11.11
CA THR A 383 -25.14 40.06 11.44
C THR A 383 -23.67 39.99 11.86
N ALA A 384 -23.33 39.06 12.74
CA ALA A 384 -21.95 38.83 13.17
C ALA A 384 -21.04 38.50 11.99
N TYR A 385 -21.50 37.66 11.06
CA TYR A 385 -20.79 37.31 9.81
C TYR A 385 -20.48 38.56 8.95
N LYS A 386 -21.47 39.45 8.76
CA LYS A 386 -21.26 40.70 8.00
C LYS A 386 -20.27 41.64 8.66
N ILE A 387 -20.34 41.77 9.97
CA ILE A 387 -19.40 42.58 10.76
C ILE A 387 -17.98 42.01 10.64
N SER A 388 -17.81 40.72 10.88
CA SER A 388 -16.50 40.05 10.75
C SER A 388 -15.92 40.23 9.36
N GLY A 389 -16.73 40.00 8.29
CA GLY A 389 -16.31 40.22 6.90
C GLY A 389 -15.92 41.67 6.59
N GLY A 390 -16.62 42.65 7.17
CA GLY A 390 -16.29 44.08 7.06
C GLY A 390 -14.93 44.40 7.68
N ILE A 391 -14.67 43.87 8.88
CA ILE A 391 -13.37 44.03 9.59
C ILE A 391 -12.24 43.38 8.78
N VAL A 392 -12.42 42.16 8.28
CA VAL A 392 -11.46 41.46 7.43
C VAL A 392 -11.14 42.30 6.19
N SER A 393 -12.16 42.83 5.50
CA SER A 393 -11.97 43.69 4.31
C SER A 393 -11.11 44.92 4.61
N GLU A 394 -11.31 45.54 5.77
CA GLU A 394 -10.51 46.71 6.20
C GLU A 394 -9.10 46.27 6.59
N CYS A 395 -8.91 45.17 7.26
CA CYS A 395 -7.58 44.61 7.59
C CYS A 395 -6.75 44.33 6.33
N ILE A 396 -7.37 43.76 5.28
CA ILE A 396 -6.71 43.52 3.99
C ILE A 396 -6.20 44.86 3.38
N LYS A 397 -7.04 45.89 3.38
CA LYS A 397 -6.65 47.21 2.83
C LYS A 397 -5.49 47.83 3.61
N ARG A 398 -5.48 47.65 4.93
CA ARG A 398 -4.45 48.20 5.81
C ARG A 398 -3.22 47.29 6.01
N ARG A 399 -3.22 46.11 5.38
CA ARG A 399 -2.17 45.09 5.49
C ARG A 399 -1.84 44.73 6.95
N ARG A 400 -2.85 44.49 7.76
CA ARG A 400 -2.73 44.04 9.16
C ARG A 400 -3.62 42.79 9.40
N VAL A 401 -3.35 42.10 10.48
CA VAL A 401 -4.13 40.93 10.92
C VAL A 401 -5.24 41.34 11.91
N LEU A 402 -6.16 40.42 12.23
CA LEU A 402 -7.26 40.74 13.16
C LEU A 402 -6.76 41.06 14.56
N GLU A 403 -5.72 40.40 15.00
CA GLU A 403 -5.10 40.59 16.32
C GLU A 403 -4.50 42.00 16.49
N ASP A 404 -4.16 42.72 15.41
CA ASP A 404 -3.61 44.07 15.42
C ASP A 404 -4.67 45.17 15.42
N VAL A 405 -5.97 44.81 15.33
CA VAL A 405 -7.05 45.81 15.29
C VAL A 405 -7.25 46.39 16.69
N PRO A 406 -7.11 47.73 16.90
CA PRO A 406 -7.36 48.34 18.22
C PRO A 406 -8.80 48.12 18.72
N LEU A 407 -8.98 47.95 20.03
CA LEU A 407 -10.28 47.71 20.61
C LEU A 407 -11.32 48.79 20.24
N GLU A 408 -10.89 50.05 20.23
CA GLU A 408 -11.74 51.16 19.83
C GLU A 408 -12.25 51.04 18.39
N GLU A 409 -11.43 50.47 17.53
CA GLU A 409 -11.85 50.21 16.13
C GLU A 409 -12.83 49.06 16.05
N TYR A 410 -12.63 47.99 16.82
CA TYR A 410 -13.64 46.91 16.98
C TYR A 410 -14.99 47.46 17.48
N LYS A 411 -14.95 48.34 18.48
CA LYS A 411 -16.16 48.96 19.05
C LYS A 411 -16.93 49.83 18.05
N ASN A 412 -16.25 50.39 17.05
CA ASN A 412 -16.94 51.10 15.97
C ASN A 412 -17.87 50.20 15.13
N TYR A 413 -17.63 48.92 15.11
CA TYR A 413 -18.47 47.93 14.42
C TYR A 413 -19.57 47.37 15.31
N SER A 414 -19.31 47.20 16.63
CA SER A 414 -20.29 46.75 17.62
C SER A 414 -19.81 47.04 19.06
N GLU A 415 -20.68 47.56 19.88
CA GLU A 415 -20.50 47.77 21.31
C GLU A 415 -20.27 46.47 22.10
N LEU A 416 -20.56 45.30 21.49
CA LEU A 416 -20.36 43.98 22.11
C LEU A 416 -18.88 43.55 22.14
N PHE A 417 -18.01 44.24 21.42
CA PHE A 417 -16.58 43.95 21.49
C PHE A 417 -15.99 44.48 22.81
N ASP A 418 -15.20 43.63 23.49
CA ASP A 418 -14.42 44.00 24.65
C ASP A 418 -13.02 43.41 24.55
N SER A 419 -12.13 43.68 25.50
CA SER A 419 -10.74 43.26 25.54
C SER A 419 -10.54 41.74 25.43
N ASP A 420 -11.55 40.94 25.79
CA ASP A 420 -11.56 39.47 25.64
C ASP A 420 -11.57 38.98 24.20
N VAL A 421 -11.85 39.84 23.22
CA VAL A 421 -11.81 39.49 21.79
C VAL A 421 -10.45 38.96 21.37
N TYR A 422 -9.36 39.51 21.86
CA TYR A 422 -8.00 39.10 21.46
C TYR A 422 -7.66 37.69 21.93
N GLU A 423 -8.13 37.26 23.09
CA GLU A 423 -7.99 35.89 23.56
C GLU A 423 -8.87 34.94 22.73
N GLU A 424 -10.12 35.34 22.46
CA GLU A 424 -11.10 34.55 21.74
C GLU A 424 -10.69 34.25 20.30
N ILE A 425 -10.06 35.21 19.62
CA ILE A 425 -9.59 35.06 18.22
C ILE A 425 -8.16 34.59 18.08
N SER A 426 -7.42 34.41 19.19
CA SER A 426 -6.07 33.86 19.10
C SER A 426 -6.11 32.48 18.43
N LEU A 427 -5.16 32.20 17.54
CA LEU A 427 -5.14 30.93 16.82
C LEU A 427 -5.03 29.73 17.76
N GLN A 428 -4.35 29.88 18.89
CA GLN A 428 -4.24 28.90 19.95
C GLN A 428 -5.63 28.58 20.55
N THR A 429 -6.38 29.61 20.91
CA THR A 429 -7.75 29.45 21.42
C THR A 429 -8.67 28.86 20.38
N CYS A 430 -8.57 29.30 19.13
CA CYS A 430 -9.38 28.76 18.03
C CYS A 430 -9.17 27.26 17.85
N VAL A 431 -7.94 26.78 17.91
CA VAL A 431 -7.62 25.34 17.85
C VAL A 431 -8.12 24.61 19.09
N ALA A 432 -7.86 25.14 20.30
CA ALA A 432 -8.18 24.51 21.56
C ALA A 432 -9.70 24.35 21.78
N LYS A 433 -10.51 25.30 21.29
CA LYS A 433 -11.97 25.28 21.45
C LYS A 433 -12.72 24.32 20.51
N ARG A 434 -12.06 23.72 19.54
CA ARG A 434 -12.67 22.72 18.63
C ARG A 434 -12.63 21.34 19.28
N ILE A 435 -13.46 21.17 20.33
CA ILE A 435 -13.49 20.00 21.21
C ILE A 435 -14.37 18.84 20.70
N SER A 436 -15.02 19.01 19.55
CA SER A 436 -15.80 17.93 18.95
C SER A 436 -14.89 16.73 18.64
N LEU A 437 -15.43 15.51 18.73
CA LEU A 437 -14.69 14.30 18.39
C LEU A 437 -14.10 14.41 16.99
N GLY A 438 -12.79 14.15 16.86
CA GLY A 438 -12.07 14.35 15.60
C GLY A 438 -11.71 15.81 15.28
N GLY A 439 -11.95 16.75 16.21
CA GLY A 439 -11.54 18.15 16.07
C GLY A 439 -10.05 18.36 16.37
N THR A 440 -9.65 19.65 16.51
CA THR A 440 -8.24 20.04 16.61
C THR A 440 -7.77 20.26 18.04
N SER A 441 -8.66 20.18 19.07
CA SER A 441 -8.26 20.36 20.46
C SER A 441 -7.27 19.30 20.91
N GLU A 442 -6.49 19.60 21.94
CA GLU A 442 -5.50 18.67 22.49
C GLU A 442 -6.13 17.33 22.90
N ALA A 443 -7.24 17.36 23.60
CA ALA A 443 -7.96 16.13 24.00
C ALA A 443 -8.43 15.30 22.79
N SER A 444 -8.85 15.97 21.71
CA SER A 444 -9.23 15.29 20.48
C SER A 444 -8.02 14.71 19.73
N ALA A 445 -6.88 15.40 19.78
CA ALA A 445 -5.62 14.90 19.21
C ALA A 445 -5.14 13.65 20.00
N ASP A 446 -5.19 13.67 21.31
CA ASP A 446 -4.81 12.53 22.17
C ASP A 446 -5.70 11.31 21.91
N ALA A 447 -7.01 11.49 21.75
CA ALA A 447 -7.93 10.42 21.40
C ALA A 447 -7.63 9.83 20.01
N GLN A 448 -7.22 10.66 19.05
CA GLN A 448 -6.81 10.18 17.71
C GLN A 448 -5.50 9.39 17.77
N ILE A 449 -4.53 9.85 18.57
CA ILE A 449 -3.27 9.12 18.80
C ILE A 449 -3.55 7.75 19.40
N GLU A 450 -4.35 7.68 20.48
CA GLU A 450 -4.72 6.42 21.13
C GLU A 450 -5.41 5.46 20.16
N PHE A 451 -6.32 5.98 19.34
CA PHE A 451 -7.00 5.18 18.31
C PHE A 451 -5.99 4.62 17.29
N ILE A 452 -5.09 5.45 16.75
CA ILE A 452 -4.10 5.02 15.74
C ILE A 452 -3.16 3.96 16.33
N GLU A 453 -2.66 4.17 17.55
CA GLU A 453 -1.78 3.20 18.24
C GLU A 453 -2.48 1.87 18.48
N LYS A 454 -3.75 1.89 18.87
CA LYS A 454 -4.55 0.68 19.07
C LYS A 454 -4.73 -0.10 17.75
N GLU A 455 -5.02 0.60 16.65
CA GLU A 455 -5.19 -0.04 15.34
C GLU A 455 -3.88 -0.64 14.81
N LEU A 456 -2.74 0.01 15.04
CA LEU A 456 -1.43 -0.51 14.65
C LEU A 456 -1.03 -1.80 15.38
N ASN A 457 -1.55 -2.01 16.60
CA ASN A 457 -1.26 -3.17 17.43
C ASN A 457 -2.21 -4.36 17.22
N LYS A 458 -3.17 -4.24 16.31
CA LYS A 458 -3.99 -5.35 15.82
C LYS A 458 -3.23 -6.17 14.77
#